data_e0717a1d29246b0dccc31fe45d6ff944
#
_entry.id   e0717a1d29246b0dccc31fe45d6ff944
#
_cell.length_a   1.000
_cell.length_b   1.000
_cell.length_c   1.000
_cell.angle_alpha   90.00
_cell.angle_beta   90.00
_cell.angle_gamma   90.00
#
_symmetry.space_group_name_H-M   'P 1'
#
loop_
_entity.id
_entity.type
_entity.pdbx_description
1 polymer ?
#
loop_
_entity_poly.entity_id
_entity_poly.type
_entity_poly.pdbx_seq_one_letter_code
_entity_poly.pdbx_strand_id
1 'polypeptide(L)'
;MKKKVFFIIGGIVIAIAITFMLVFVFSGNDKKTDNASIQMDGTWKVVTYVNNGEVSIAENEFMVFDDEIANDYRDGNDTPYASSKYVLENNELILQDISRKYIVDQKTTNYICLYEKKDVYIALIRYRNADMTDIEIGQDFLIGKWNITYRNSSKPYAGDYLLFEENGNISQYKAGSEQAVATSQYKQENGHLVVDGFNKDMIIYPVNNDTVILLELSADKGFIWELKKAN
;
A
#
# COMPACT_ATOMS: atom_id res chain seq x y z
N MET A 1 57.04 40.64 19.33
CA MET A 1 56.48 39.26 19.32
C MET A 1 55.16 39.24 18.60
N LYS A 2 55.09 38.74 17.35
CA LYS A 2 53.85 38.65 16.56
C LYS A 2 53.29 37.21 16.67
N LYS A 3 52.13 37.06 17.31
CA LYS A 3 51.43 35.77 17.37
C LYS A 3 50.79 35.48 16.00
N LYS A 4 51.22 34.42 15.35
CA LYS A 4 50.57 33.88 14.13
C LYS A 4 49.33 33.11 14.59
N VAL A 5 48.16 33.61 14.17
CA VAL A 5 46.89 32.87 14.32
C VAL A 5 46.78 31.93 13.14
N PHE A 6 46.83 30.63 13.36
CA PHE A 6 46.52 29.62 12.38
C PHE A 6 45.01 29.49 12.28
N PHE A 7 44.45 29.91 11.16
CA PHE A 7 43.09 29.55 10.80
C PHE A 7 43.12 28.12 10.25
N ILE A 8 42.62 27.19 11.06
CA ILE A 8 42.25 25.85 10.58
C ILE A 8 40.90 25.99 9.91
N ILE A 9 40.92 26.00 8.57
CA ILE A 9 39.69 25.84 7.77
C ILE A 9 39.34 24.37 7.84
N GLY A 10 38.56 23.98 8.85
CA GLY A 10 37.92 22.70 8.90
C GLY A 10 36.79 22.67 7.86
N GLY A 11 37.03 21.99 6.77
CA GLY A 11 35.98 21.69 5.78
C GLY A 11 34.86 20.90 6.44
N ILE A 12 33.76 21.55 6.74
CA ILE A 12 32.53 20.87 7.10
C ILE A 12 32.00 20.29 5.78
N VAL A 13 32.30 19.02 5.57
CA VAL A 13 31.55 18.20 4.60
C VAL A 13 30.16 18.06 5.19
N ILE A 14 29.25 18.92 4.79
CA ILE A 14 27.83 18.74 5.03
C ILE A 14 27.42 17.60 4.12
N ALA A 15 27.46 16.38 4.67
CA ALA A 15 26.70 15.28 4.12
C ALA A 15 25.22 15.70 4.19
N ILE A 16 24.71 16.21 3.09
CA ILE A 16 23.27 16.40 2.93
C ILE A 16 22.70 14.97 2.84
N ALA A 17 22.41 14.39 4.00
CA ALA A 17 21.48 13.31 4.08
C ALA A 17 20.17 13.90 3.56
N ILE A 18 19.85 13.62 2.29
CA ILE A 18 18.54 13.90 1.74
C ILE A 18 17.60 12.95 2.45
N THR A 19 17.20 13.38 3.64
CA THR A 19 16.06 12.76 4.32
C THR A 19 14.91 12.89 3.36
N PHE A 20 14.34 11.78 2.96
CA PHE A 20 13.08 11.70 2.23
C PHE A 20 11.97 12.25 3.13
N MET A 21 12.05 13.53 3.44
CA MET A 21 10.97 14.26 4.06
C MET A 21 9.99 14.60 2.95
N LEU A 22 9.12 13.62 2.63
CA LEU A 22 7.86 13.93 1.98
C LEU A 22 7.13 14.89 2.91
N VAL A 23 7.31 16.20 2.66
CA VAL A 23 6.52 17.25 3.30
C VAL A 23 5.09 17.06 2.83
N PHE A 24 4.33 16.36 3.66
CA PHE A 24 2.90 16.27 3.50
C PHE A 24 2.29 17.62 3.87
N VAL A 25 2.06 18.46 2.89
CA VAL A 25 1.17 19.59 3.06
C VAL A 25 -0.24 19.01 3.17
N PHE A 26 -0.72 18.91 4.40
CA PHE A 26 -2.13 18.64 4.68
C PHE A 26 -2.93 19.87 4.21
N SER A 27 -3.34 19.90 2.97
CA SER A 27 -4.43 20.73 2.50
C SER A 27 -5.69 19.88 2.52
N GLY A 28 -6.38 19.91 3.65
CA GLY A 28 -7.70 19.33 3.78
C GLY A 28 -8.67 20.12 2.91
N ASN A 29 -8.93 19.63 1.74
CA ASN A 29 -10.12 19.93 0.98
C ASN A 29 -10.80 18.58 0.73
N ASP A 30 -11.74 18.24 1.61
CA ASP A 30 -12.74 17.20 1.39
C ASP A 30 -13.59 17.57 0.18
N LYS A 31 -13.06 17.37 -1.01
CA LYS A 31 -13.89 17.25 -2.20
C LYS A 31 -14.51 15.87 -2.14
N LYS A 32 -15.84 15.84 -1.90
CA LYS A 32 -16.70 14.69 -2.20
C LYS A 32 -16.17 14.03 -3.47
N THR A 33 -15.59 12.87 -3.31
CA THR A 33 -15.29 11.95 -4.39
C THR A 33 -16.63 11.57 -4.99
N ASP A 34 -16.77 11.72 -6.30
CA ASP A 34 -17.91 11.22 -7.05
C ASP A 34 -18.22 9.80 -6.58
N ASN A 35 -19.51 9.54 -6.30
CA ASN A 35 -20.04 8.25 -5.86
C ASN A 35 -19.83 7.17 -6.93
N ALA A 36 -18.61 6.74 -7.15
CA ALA A 36 -18.38 5.45 -7.77
C ALA A 36 -18.89 4.41 -6.78
N SER A 37 -19.90 3.65 -7.18
CA SER A 37 -20.45 2.58 -6.35
C SER A 37 -19.33 1.66 -5.92
N ILE A 38 -19.24 1.43 -4.61
CA ILE A 38 -18.28 0.49 -4.05
C ILE A 38 -18.60 -0.88 -4.65
N GLN A 39 -17.59 -1.54 -5.21
CA GLN A 39 -17.72 -2.88 -5.78
C GLN A 39 -17.05 -3.87 -4.83
N MET A 40 -17.87 -4.59 -4.05
CA MET A 40 -17.38 -5.64 -3.15
C MET A 40 -17.19 -6.98 -3.85
N ASP A 41 -18.00 -7.30 -4.88
CA ASP A 41 -18.01 -8.61 -5.53
C ASP A 41 -16.61 -9.10 -5.91
N GLY A 42 -16.36 -10.38 -5.64
CA GLY A 42 -15.12 -11.07 -5.94
C GLY A 42 -14.29 -11.44 -4.71
N THR A 43 -13.08 -11.89 -4.95
CA THR A 43 -12.16 -12.37 -3.91
C THR A 43 -11.26 -11.23 -3.43
N TRP A 44 -11.13 -11.14 -2.11
CA TRP A 44 -10.31 -10.16 -1.42
C TRP A 44 -9.39 -10.88 -0.44
N LYS A 45 -8.08 -10.65 -0.57
CA LYS A 45 -7.11 -11.12 0.44
C LYS A 45 -7.15 -10.17 1.63
N VAL A 46 -7.31 -10.72 2.82
CA VAL A 46 -7.12 -9.98 4.07
C VAL A 46 -5.62 -9.79 4.24
N VAL A 47 -5.17 -8.55 4.42
CA VAL A 47 -3.73 -8.26 4.55
C VAL A 47 -3.34 -7.83 5.95
N THR A 48 -4.18 -7.06 6.61
CA THR A 48 -3.93 -6.64 7.99
C THR A 48 -5.22 -6.49 8.80
N TYR A 49 -5.08 -6.74 10.09
CA TYR A 49 -6.02 -6.32 11.12
C TYR A 49 -5.38 -5.20 11.93
N VAL A 50 -6.11 -4.15 12.17
CA VAL A 50 -5.69 -3.06 13.06
C VAL A 50 -6.68 -2.96 14.21
N ASN A 51 -6.17 -3.01 15.43
CA ASN A 51 -6.96 -2.93 16.64
C ASN A 51 -6.28 -1.99 17.65
N ASN A 52 -6.87 -0.81 17.84
CA ASN A 52 -6.37 0.22 18.76
C ASN A 52 -4.88 0.55 18.57
N GLY A 53 -4.43 0.59 17.32
CA GLY A 53 -3.05 0.91 16.96
C GLY A 53 -2.11 -0.29 16.90
N GLU A 54 -2.53 -1.47 17.31
CA GLU A 54 -1.80 -2.72 17.07
C GLU A 54 -2.12 -3.24 15.69
N VAL A 55 -1.08 -3.56 14.92
CA VAL A 55 -1.18 -4.09 13.55
C VAL A 55 -0.76 -5.55 13.57
N SER A 56 -1.60 -6.43 13.04
CA SER A 56 -1.26 -7.82 12.77
C SER A 56 -1.42 -8.13 11.29
N ILE A 57 -0.50 -8.92 10.75
CA ILE A 57 -0.57 -9.42 9.38
C ILE A 57 -1.51 -10.62 9.36
N ALA A 58 -2.39 -10.66 8.37
CA ALA A 58 -3.22 -11.83 8.11
C ALA A 58 -2.45 -12.79 7.17
N GLU A 59 -2.43 -14.07 7.52
CA GLU A 59 -1.81 -15.11 6.69
C GLU A 59 -2.90 -16.02 6.14
N ASN A 60 -2.91 -16.18 4.80
CA ASN A 60 -3.84 -17.08 4.09
C ASN A 60 -5.32 -16.89 4.45
N GLU A 61 -5.72 -15.64 4.57
CA GLU A 61 -7.10 -15.27 4.85
C GLU A 61 -7.70 -14.52 3.65
N PHE A 62 -8.93 -14.91 3.28
CA PHE A 62 -9.65 -14.32 2.16
C PHE A 62 -11.11 -14.08 2.50
N MET A 63 -11.66 -12.99 1.98
CA MET A 63 -13.10 -12.73 1.96
C MET A 63 -13.60 -12.81 0.52
N VAL A 64 -14.58 -13.65 0.27
CA VAL A 64 -15.22 -13.79 -1.05
C VAL A 64 -16.64 -13.26 -0.94
N PHE A 65 -16.94 -12.24 -1.74
CA PHE A 65 -18.28 -11.67 -1.86
C PHE A 65 -18.89 -12.13 -3.18
N ASP A 66 -19.97 -12.90 -3.09
CA ASP A 66 -20.67 -13.49 -4.23
C ASP A 66 -22.17 -13.60 -3.93
N ASP A 67 -23.01 -13.14 -4.84
CA ASP A 67 -24.48 -13.22 -4.76
C ASP A 67 -25.07 -12.90 -3.38
N GLU A 68 -24.71 -11.75 -2.79
CA GLU A 68 -25.14 -11.30 -1.46
C GLU A 68 -24.63 -12.16 -0.29
N ILE A 69 -23.69 -13.07 -0.54
CA ILE A 69 -23.03 -13.86 0.50
C ILE A 69 -21.58 -13.42 0.62
N ALA A 70 -21.15 -13.15 1.85
CA ALA A 70 -19.77 -12.95 2.23
C ALA A 70 -19.25 -14.22 2.90
N ASN A 71 -18.21 -14.82 2.33
CA ASN A 71 -17.54 -15.99 2.86
C ASN A 71 -16.15 -15.61 3.36
N ASP A 72 -15.82 -16.00 4.59
CA ASP A 72 -14.50 -15.83 5.21
C ASP A 72 -13.74 -17.17 5.15
N TYR A 73 -12.60 -17.20 4.45
CA TYR A 73 -11.74 -18.37 4.33
C TYR A 73 -10.44 -18.13 5.11
N ARG A 74 -9.99 -19.12 5.87
CA ARG A 74 -8.79 -19.04 6.70
C ARG A 74 -7.92 -20.28 6.55
N ASP A 75 -6.64 -20.09 6.78
CA ASP A 75 -5.64 -21.17 6.84
C ASP A 75 -5.55 -22.02 5.55
N GLY A 76 -5.92 -21.46 4.40
CA GLY A 76 -5.91 -22.16 3.12
C GLY A 76 -6.95 -23.28 3.00
N ASN A 77 -8.00 -23.24 3.82
CA ASN A 77 -9.11 -24.20 3.73
C ASN A 77 -10.03 -23.88 2.54
N ASP A 78 -10.52 -24.92 1.86
CA ASP A 78 -11.49 -24.81 0.77
C ASP A 78 -12.93 -24.58 1.28
N THR A 79 -13.17 -24.71 2.58
CA THR A 79 -14.45 -24.47 3.23
C THR A 79 -14.42 -23.16 3.98
N PRO A 80 -15.43 -22.28 3.84
CA PRO A 80 -15.44 -21.04 4.58
C PRO A 80 -15.51 -21.27 6.09
N TYR A 81 -14.68 -20.55 6.82
CA TYR A 81 -14.71 -20.49 8.27
C TYR A 81 -16.03 -19.88 8.78
N ALA A 82 -16.51 -18.87 8.06
CA ALA A 82 -17.78 -18.23 8.33
C ALA A 82 -18.44 -17.78 7.02
N SER A 83 -19.76 -17.77 7.00
CA SER A 83 -20.57 -17.24 5.90
C SER A 83 -21.65 -16.33 6.44
N SER A 84 -21.96 -15.27 5.75
CA SER A 84 -23.05 -14.36 6.13
C SER A 84 -23.67 -13.73 4.90
N LYS A 85 -24.98 -13.55 4.93
CA LYS A 85 -25.60 -12.59 3.99
C LYS A 85 -25.07 -11.19 4.25
N TYR A 86 -24.83 -10.45 3.17
CA TYR A 86 -24.41 -9.06 3.32
C TYR A 86 -25.30 -8.10 2.54
N VAL A 87 -25.32 -6.86 3.02
CA VAL A 87 -25.92 -5.72 2.34
C VAL A 87 -24.89 -4.60 2.34
N LEU A 88 -24.75 -3.93 1.21
CA LEU A 88 -23.89 -2.75 1.07
C LEU A 88 -24.75 -1.54 0.76
N GLU A 89 -24.93 -0.66 1.74
CA GLU A 89 -25.74 0.56 1.61
C GLU A 89 -25.01 1.74 2.20
N ASN A 90 -24.97 2.87 1.51
CA ASN A 90 -24.38 4.12 2.00
C ASN A 90 -22.95 3.97 2.53
N ASN A 91 -22.12 3.16 1.86
CA ASN A 91 -20.77 2.79 2.31
C ASN A 91 -20.72 1.96 3.60
N GLU A 92 -21.82 1.37 4.00
CA GLU A 92 -21.90 0.47 5.15
C GLU A 92 -22.08 -0.97 4.65
N LEU A 93 -21.15 -1.84 5.01
CA LEU A 93 -21.24 -3.27 4.81
C LEU A 93 -21.83 -3.89 6.06
N ILE A 94 -22.97 -4.54 5.94
CA ILE A 94 -23.67 -5.21 7.03
C ILE A 94 -23.63 -6.70 6.79
N LEU A 95 -22.97 -7.45 7.66
CA LEU A 95 -22.97 -8.91 7.69
C LEU A 95 -24.11 -9.37 8.62
N GLN A 96 -25.22 -9.79 8.04
CA GLN A 96 -26.50 -9.96 8.71
C GLN A 96 -26.48 -11.11 9.73
N ASP A 97 -25.92 -12.27 9.35
CA ASP A 97 -25.99 -13.48 10.18
C ASP A 97 -25.06 -13.43 11.40
N ILE A 98 -24.03 -12.57 11.35
CA ILE A 98 -23.10 -12.37 12.47
C ILE A 98 -23.25 -11.00 13.15
N SER A 99 -24.24 -10.23 12.73
CA SER A 99 -24.57 -8.90 13.28
C SER A 99 -23.36 -7.94 13.33
N ARG A 100 -22.51 -7.97 12.31
CA ARG A 100 -21.37 -7.07 12.18
C ARG A 100 -21.64 -6.01 11.13
N LYS A 101 -21.14 -4.81 11.39
CA LYS A 101 -21.27 -3.65 10.52
C LYS A 101 -19.91 -2.98 10.37
N TYR A 102 -19.57 -2.64 9.13
CA TYR A 102 -18.34 -1.95 8.78
C TYR A 102 -18.64 -0.72 7.94
N ILE A 103 -17.88 0.34 8.13
CA ILE A 103 -17.80 1.44 7.18
C ILE A 103 -16.75 1.06 6.14
N VAL A 104 -17.15 1.05 4.87
CA VAL A 104 -16.25 0.73 3.76
C VAL A 104 -15.57 2.00 3.28
N ASP A 105 -14.25 2.03 3.37
CA ASP A 105 -13.42 3.09 2.82
C ASP A 105 -12.61 2.53 1.63
N GLN A 106 -13.19 2.67 0.44
CA GLN A 106 -12.54 2.24 -0.79
C GLN A 106 -11.50 3.28 -1.22
N LYS A 107 -10.23 2.90 -1.20
CA LYS A 107 -9.12 3.75 -1.63
C LYS A 107 -8.88 3.64 -3.13
N THR A 108 -8.94 2.41 -3.65
CA THR A 108 -8.83 2.11 -5.08
C THR A 108 -9.79 0.97 -5.43
N THR A 109 -9.86 0.58 -6.70
CA THR A 109 -10.61 -0.62 -7.10
C THR A 109 -10.01 -1.91 -6.56
N ASN A 110 -8.78 -1.86 -6.06
CA ASN A 110 -8.02 -3.01 -5.59
C ASN A 110 -7.68 -2.96 -4.09
N TYR A 111 -8.07 -1.89 -3.39
CA TYR A 111 -7.77 -1.74 -1.97
C TYR A 111 -8.92 -1.07 -1.22
N ILE A 112 -9.39 -1.73 -0.18
CA ILE A 112 -10.44 -1.24 0.71
C ILE A 112 -10.04 -1.43 2.17
N CYS A 113 -10.59 -0.58 3.05
CA CYS A 113 -10.55 -0.77 4.48
C CYS A 113 -11.98 -0.91 5.01
N LEU A 114 -12.21 -1.91 5.83
CA LEU A 114 -13.47 -2.16 6.54
C LEU A 114 -13.31 -1.72 7.98
N TYR A 115 -13.88 -0.57 8.34
CA TYR A 115 -13.78 0.02 9.67
C TYR A 115 -14.97 -0.41 10.54
N GLU A 116 -14.71 -1.10 11.64
CA GLU A 116 -15.69 -1.31 12.72
C GLU A 116 -15.77 -0.06 13.61
N LYS A 117 -14.62 0.57 13.88
CA LYS A 117 -14.43 1.83 14.60
C LYS A 117 -13.26 2.58 13.96
N LYS A 118 -13.03 3.82 14.38
CA LYS A 118 -11.94 4.66 13.88
C LYS A 118 -10.57 3.96 13.88
N ASP A 119 -10.25 3.23 14.97
CA ASP A 119 -8.95 2.60 15.18
C ASP A 119 -9.02 1.06 15.13
N VAL A 120 -10.11 0.51 14.57
CA VAL A 120 -10.34 -0.93 14.41
C VAL A 120 -10.81 -1.18 12.99
N TYR A 121 -9.97 -1.76 12.16
CA TYR A 121 -10.30 -2.03 10.76
C TYR A 121 -9.56 -3.24 10.20
N ILE A 122 -10.08 -3.75 9.10
CA ILE A 122 -9.50 -4.80 8.28
C ILE A 122 -9.11 -4.18 6.94
N ALA A 123 -7.89 -4.40 6.49
CA ALA A 123 -7.45 -4.00 5.17
C ALA A 123 -7.53 -5.17 4.19
N LEU A 124 -8.16 -4.94 3.06
CA LEU A 124 -8.38 -5.93 2.02
C LEU A 124 -7.78 -5.48 0.69
N ILE A 125 -7.12 -6.40 0.02
CA ILE A 125 -6.62 -6.20 -1.35
C ILE A 125 -7.39 -7.13 -2.29
N ARG A 126 -7.87 -6.60 -3.41
CA ARG A 126 -8.54 -7.40 -4.44
C ARG A 126 -7.59 -8.46 -4.97
N TYR A 127 -8.06 -9.69 -4.93
CA TYR A 127 -7.29 -10.83 -5.34
C TYR A 127 -7.90 -11.42 -6.62
N ARG A 128 -7.10 -11.55 -7.66
CA ARG A 128 -7.60 -11.98 -8.97
C ARG A 128 -7.22 -13.42 -9.34
N ASN A 129 -6.49 -14.10 -8.48
CA ASN A 129 -6.18 -15.49 -8.69
C ASN A 129 -7.36 -16.35 -8.18
N ALA A 130 -8.02 -17.07 -9.09
CA ALA A 130 -9.19 -17.88 -8.76
C ALA A 130 -8.90 -18.98 -7.73
N ASP A 131 -7.66 -19.44 -7.66
CA ASP A 131 -7.28 -20.55 -6.79
C ASP A 131 -6.95 -20.11 -5.35
N MET A 132 -7.10 -18.84 -5.03
CA MET A 132 -6.72 -18.24 -3.73
C MET A 132 -5.27 -18.57 -3.31
N THR A 133 -4.41 -18.86 -4.30
CA THR A 133 -2.98 -19.10 -4.08
C THR A 133 -2.21 -17.80 -4.25
N ASP A 134 -1.19 -17.60 -3.44
CA ASP A 134 -0.36 -16.40 -3.54
C ASP A 134 0.37 -16.33 -4.89
N ILE A 135 0.41 -15.13 -5.48
CA ILE A 135 1.22 -14.88 -6.66
C ILE A 135 2.68 -14.92 -6.20
N GLU A 136 3.47 -15.79 -6.80
CA GLU A 136 4.88 -15.91 -6.48
C GLU A 136 5.62 -14.61 -6.85
N ILE A 137 6.30 -14.04 -5.87
CA ILE A 137 7.08 -12.82 -6.03
C ILE A 137 8.55 -13.23 -6.22
N GLY A 138 8.98 -13.39 -7.47
CA GLY A 138 10.40 -13.58 -7.79
C GLY A 138 11.23 -12.35 -7.42
N GLN A 139 12.55 -12.51 -7.29
CA GLN A 139 13.46 -11.41 -6.92
C GLN A 139 13.40 -10.22 -7.88
N ASP A 140 13.08 -10.47 -9.14
CA ASP A 140 13.05 -9.47 -10.21
C ASP A 140 11.63 -8.93 -10.49
N PHE A 141 10.67 -9.26 -9.65
CA PHE A 141 9.25 -8.92 -9.87
C PHE A 141 9.02 -7.42 -10.08
N LEU A 142 9.68 -6.59 -9.28
CA LEU A 142 9.53 -5.13 -9.36
C LEU A 142 10.39 -4.49 -10.45
N ILE A 143 11.37 -5.18 -11.07
CA ILE A 143 12.25 -4.57 -12.06
C ILE A 143 11.44 -3.97 -13.21
N GLY A 144 11.74 -2.71 -13.55
CA GLY A 144 11.10 -1.95 -14.61
C GLY A 144 10.38 -0.71 -14.14
N LYS A 145 9.60 -0.15 -15.04
CA LYS A 145 8.84 1.09 -14.83
C LYS A 145 7.43 0.79 -14.33
N TRP A 146 7.05 1.46 -13.25
CA TRP A 146 5.75 1.34 -12.60
C TRP A 146 5.09 2.70 -12.42
N ASN A 147 3.96 2.90 -13.06
CA ASN A 147 3.16 4.09 -12.89
C ASN A 147 2.49 4.09 -11.51
N ILE A 148 2.54 5.20 -10.80
CA ILE A 148 1.88 5.36 -9.51
C ILE A 148 0.41 5.69 -9.79
N THR A 149 -0.50 4.76 -9.51
CA THR A 149 -1.95 4.94 -9.70
C THR A 149 -2.63 5.46 -8.43
N TYR A 150 -2.05 5.13 -7.27
CA TYR A 150 -2.53 5.62 -5.98
C TYR A 150 -1.38 5.75 -4.97
N ARG A 151 -1.49 6.72 -4.09
CA ARG A 151 -0.73 6.84 -2.83
C ARG A 151 -1.59 7.50 -1.77
N ASN A 152 -1.47 7.06 -0.50
CA ASN A 152 -2.38 7.42 0.60
C ASN A 152 -2.29 8.85 1.05
N SER A 153 -2.28 9.86 0.44
CA SER A 153 -2.41 11.24 0.94
C SER A 153 -2.50 12.30 -0.13
N SER A 154 -2.29 11.92 -1.36
CA SER A 154 -2.42 12.87 -2.45
C SER A 154 -2.72 12.10 -3.73
N LYS A 155 -3.62 12.61 -4.57
CA LYS A 155 -3.75 12.09 -5.93
C LYS A 155 -2.37 12.13 -6.58
N PRO A 156 -1.82 11.01 -7.04
CA PRO A 156 -0.62 11.05 -7.87
C PRO A 156 -0.94 11.90 -9.09
N TYR A 157 0.01 12.65 -9.57
CA TYR A 157 -0.15 13.26 -10.88
C TYR A 157 -0.13 12.15 -11.92
N ALA A 158 -1.08 12.19 -12.87
CA ALA A 158 -1.11 11.21 -13.93
C ALA A 158 0.24 11.20 -14.66
N GLY A 159 0.92 10.04 -14.66
CA GLY A 159 2.23 9.87 -15.26
C GLY A 159 3.42 9.92 -14.29
N ASP A 160 3.20 10.15 -12.99
CA ASP A 160 4.26 9.89 -11.98
C ASP A 160 4.58 8.40 -11.97
N TYR A 161 5.88 8.06 -11.85
CA TYR A 161 6.30 6.66 -11.86
C TYR A 161 7.52 6.38 -10.98
N LEU A 162 7.68 5.10 -10.64
CA LEU A 162 8.90 4.54 -10.08
C LEU A 162 9.61 3.72 -11.16
N LEU A 163 10.94 3.78 -11.14
CA LEU A 163 11.80 2.92 -11.93
C LEU A 163 12.64 2.08 -10.97
N PHE A 164 12.46 0.77 -11.03
CA PHE A 164 13.28 -0.20 -10.31
C PHE A 164 14.31 -0.78 -11.28
N GLU A 165 15.58 -0.65 -10.96
CA GLU A 165 16.68 -1.05 -11.82
C GLU A 165 17.34 -2.33 -11.27
N GLU A 166 17.89 -3.16 -12.17
CA GLU A 166 18.62 -4.40 -11.83
C GLU A 166 19.80 -4.18 -10.89
N ASN A 167 20.38 -2.98 -10.88
CA ASN A 167 21.47 -2.61 -9.97
C ASN A 167 21.05 -2.29 -8.56
N GLY A 168 19.76 -2.46 -8.22
CA GLY A 168 19.18 -2.18 -6.92
C GLY A 168 18.84 -0.70 -6.70
N ASN A 169 18.84 0.14 -7.73
CA ASN A 169 18.34 1.52 -7.61
C ASN A 169 16.83 1.56 -7.79
N ILE A 170 16.18 2.39 -6.98
CA ILE A 170 14.81 2.85 -7.16
C ILE A 170 14.83 4.35 -7.38
N SER A 171 14.20 4.82 -8.45
CA SER A 171 14.11 6.24 -8.78
C SER A 171 12.66 6.65 -8.96
N GLN A 172 12.29 7.80 -8.37
CA GLN A 172 10.98 8.39 -8.56
C GLN A 172 11.04 9.52 -9.59
N TYR A 173 10.09 9.53 -10.50
CA TYR A 173 9.95 10.54 -11.54
C TYR A 173 8.58 11.20 -11.47
N LYS A 174 8.54 12.49 -11.77
CA LYS A 174 7.29 13.20 -12.06
C LYS A 174 6.92 13.06 -13.52
N ALA A 175 5.63 13.17 -13.80
CA ALA A 175 5.10 13.18 -15.15
C ALA A 175 5.84 14.18 -16.06
N GLY A 176 6.32 13.70 -17.20
CA GLY A 176 7.03 14.52 -18.19
C GLY A 176 8.45 14.93 -17.81
N SER A 177 8.99 14.45 -16.69
CA SER A 177 10.36 14.73 -16.29
C SER A 177 11.28 13.58 -16.70
N GLU A 178 12.43 13.92 -17.30
CA GLU A 178 13.53 12.97 -17.54
C GLU A 178 14.50 12.90 -16.35
N GLN A 179 14.35 13.79 -15.37
CA GLN A 179 15.17 13.80 -14.17
C GLN A 179 14.41 13.17 -13.00
N ALA A 180 15.05 12.24 -12.32
CA ALA A 180 14.56 11.69 -11.09
C ALA A 180 14.44 12.78 -10.02
N VAL A 181 13.31 12.83 -9.31
CA VAL A 181 13.13 13.69 -8.14
C VAL A 181 13.77 13.12 -6.90
N ALA A 182 13.98 11.81 -6.90
CA ALA A 182 14.64 11.08 -5.83
C ALA A 182 15.17 9.75 -6.36
N THR A 183 16.29 9.30 -5.82
CA THR A 183 16.88 7.99 -6.08
C THR A 183 17.40 7.41 -4.78
N SER A 184 17.22 6.11 -4.58
CA SER A 184 17.69 5.37 -3.42
C SER A 184 18.09 3.94 -3.82
N GLN A 185 18.69 3.19 -2.90
CA GLN A 185 18.90 1.76 -3.06
C GLN A 185 17.67 1.01 -2.55
N TYR A 186 17.36 -0.13 -3.15
CA TYR A 186 16.33 -1.04 -2.65
C TYR A 186 16.81 -2.48 -2.63
N LYS A 187 16.15 -3.28 -1.80
CA LYS A 187 16.20 -4.74 -1.83
C LYS A 187 14.79 -5.28 -1.84
N GLN A 188 14.57 -6.30 -2.64
CA GLN A 188 13.36 -7.10 -2.63
C GLN A 188 13.71 -8.48 -2.12
N GLU A 189 13.12 -8.90 -1.00
CA GLU A 189 13.42 -10.18 -0.36
C GLU A 189 12.17 -10.72 0.34
N ASN A 190 11.80 -11.96 0.05
CA ASN A 190 10.67 -12.68 0.69
C ASN A 190 9.34 -11.89 0.68
N GLY A 191 9.01 -11.23 -0.43
CA GLY A 191 7.80 -10.42 -0.52
C GLY A 191 7.88 -9.05 0.15
N HIS A 192 9.03 -8.67 0.67
CA HIS A 192 9.29 -7.37 1.26
C HIS A 192 10.11 -6.48 0.32
N LEU A 193 9.85 -5.20 0.39
CA LEU A 193 10.62 -4.14 -0.25
C LEU A 193 11.24 -3.26 0.83
N VAL A 194 12.56 -3.27 0.92
CA VAL A 194 13.34 -2.39 1.80
C VAL A 194 13.98 -1.31 0.95
N VAL A 195 13.77 -0.04 1.29
CA VAL A 195 14.35 1.10 0.58
C VAL A 195 15.22 1.89 1.56
N ASP A 196 16.46 2.19 1.17
CA ASP A 196 17.39 2.96 1.99
C ASP A 196 16.81 4.34 2.33
N GLY A 197 16.92 4.73 3.60
CA GLY A 197 16.34 5.97 4.11
C GLY A 197 14.84 5.87 4.47
N PHE A 198 14.17 4.79 4.14
CA PHE A 198 12.90 4.41 4.75
C PHE A 198 13.18 3.55 5.98
N ASN A 199 12.72 3.97 7.14
CA ASN A 199 12.96 3.23 8.38
C ASN A 199 12.06 1.99 8.52
N LYS A 200 11.34 1.62 7.49
CA LYS A 200 10.31 0.56 7.54
C LYS A 200 10.28 -0.22 6.24
N ASP A 201 10.02 -1.50 6.39
CA ASP A 201 9.82 -2.41 5.28
C ASP A 201 8.41 -2.24 4.71
N MET A 202 8.28 -2.34 3.42
CA MET A 202 7.00 -2.43 2.74
C MET A 202 6.75 -3.87 2.33
N ILE A 203 5.52 -4.33 2.49
CA ILE A 203 5.10 -5.62 1.95
C ILE A 203 4.61 -5.41 0.53
N ILE A 204 5.00 -6.32 -0.36
CA ILE A 204 4.60 -6.34 -1.76
C ILE A 204 3.39 -7.27 -1.88
N TYR A 205 2.23 -6.73 -2.26
CA TYR A 205 1.02 -7.51 -2.53
C TYR A 205 0.67 -7.42 -4.02
N PRO A 206 1.00 -8.44 -4.83
CA PRO A 206 0.59 -8.46 -6.23
C PRO A 206 -0.92 -8.67 -6.33
N VAL A 207 -1.58 -7.76 -7.05
CA VAL A 207 -2.98 -7.93 -7.45
C VAL A 207 -3.07 -8.84 -8.68
N ASN A 208 -2.09 -8.68 -9.57
CA ASN A 208 -1.83 -9.49 -10.76
C ASN A 208 -0.40 -9.18 -11.24
N ASN A 209 -0.01 -9.71 -12.41
CA ASN A 209 1.33 -9.52 -12.97
C ASN A 209 1.68 -8.05 -13.31
N ASP A 210 0.67 -7.19 -13.45
CA ASP A 210 0.81 -5.79 -13.88
C ASP A 210 0.41 -4.77 -12.81
N THR A 211 -0.10 -5.21 -11.68
CA THR A 211 -0.58 -4.33 -10.61
C THR A 211 -0.12 -4.84 -9.27
N VAL A 212 0.48 -3.97 -8.47
CA VAL A 212 0.98 -4.29 -7.14
C VAL A 212 0.57 -3.22 -6.14
N ILE A 213 0.34 -3.64 -4.92
CA ILE A 213 0.18 -2.74 -3.77
C ILE A 213 1.41 -2.90 -2.88
N LEU A 214 2.06 -1.78 -2.59
CA LEU A 214 3.11 -1.68 -1.60
C LEU A 214 2.49 -1.15 -0.31
N LEU A 215 2.56 -1.92 0.75
CA LEU A 215 1.95 -1.60 2.04
C LEU A 215 3.01 -1.52 3.12
N GLU A 216 3.16 -0.35 3.74
CA GLU A 216 3.93 -0.19 4.97
C GLU A 216 3.05 -0.53 6.18
N LEU A 217 3.53 -1.47 7.01
CA LEU A 217 2.84 -1.84 8.24
C LEU A 217 3.18 -0.84 9.35
N SER A 218 2.36 0.17 9.52
CA SER A 218 2.46 1.08 10.66
C SER A 218 1.11 1.37 11.29
N ALA A 219 1.10 1.55 12.60
CA ALA A 219 -0.09 1.90 13.37
C ALA A 219 -0.71 3.25 12.94
N ASP A 220 0.09 4.14 12.37
CA ASP A 220 -0.29 5.51 12.03
C ASP A 220 -0.76 5.69 10.58
N LYS A 221 -1.63 4.84 10.07
CA LYS A 221 -2.16 4.91 8.69
C LYS A 221 -1.16 4.49 7.62
N GLY A 222 -0.61 3.31 7.72
CA GLY A 222 0.32 2.66 6.81
C GLY A 222 0.48 3.31 5.42
N PHE A 223 1.67 3.41 4.97
CA PHE A 223 1.96 3.96 3.65
C PHE A 223 1.47 2.98 2.58
N ILE A 224 0.63 3.42 1.66
CA ILE A 224 0.05 2.58 0.62
C ILE A 224 0.30 3.21 -0.73
N TRP A 225 0.90 2.43 -1.61
CA TRP A 225 1.01 2.76 -3.02
C TRP A 225 0.38 1.67 -3.86
N GLU A 226 -0.42 2.04 -4.83
CA GLU A 226 -0.80 1.14 -5.91
C GLU A 226 0.00 1.53 -7.15
N LEU A 227 0.68 0.53 -7.69
CA LEU A 227 1.54 0.68 -8.85
C LEU A 227 1.01 -0.20 -9.99
N LYS A 228 1.08 0.33 -11.21
CA LYS A 228 0.75 -0.40 -12.44
C LYS A 228 1.96 -0.41 -13.37
N LYS A 229 2.36 -1.59 -13.82
CA LYS A 229 3.48 -1.76 -14.74
C LYS A 229 3.25 -0.93 -16.01
N ALA A 230 4.26 -0.18 -16.42
CA ALA A 230 4.21 0.55 -17.69
C ALA A 230 4.42 -0.44 -18.84
N ASN A 231 3.61 -0.34 -19.87
CA ASN A 231 3.76 -1.09 -21.11
C ASN A 231 4.91 -0.51 -21.94
#